data_847ae2cb80c900d634fe23b5fe346e91
#
_entry.id   847ae2cb80c900d634fe23b5fe346e91
#
_cell.length_a   1.000
_cell.length_b   1.000
_cell.length_c   1.000
_cell.angle_alpha   90.00
_cell.angle_beta   90.00
_cell.angle_gamma   90.00
#
_symmetry.space_group_name_H-M   'P 1'
#
loop_
_entity.id
_entity.type
_entity.pdbx_description
1 polymer ?
#
loop_
_entity_poly.entity_id
_entity_poly.type
_entity_poly.pdbx_seq_one_letter_code
_entity_poly.pdbx_strand_id
1 'polypeptide(L)'
;MVQFCIKNSWEMNALSISTALEVAFNGALIRYRELLDGFLARHETVVQAGPFAGLVLSRRTSWGGGDMLPKLLGVYESELHPALHEIVGLQPDILVNIGAAEGYYPVGLARLLPWLRCHAFDIAAEARSVCRETTVLNHVQDRVFIHGTCDHPTLQTLLAPAVRPVVICDCEGAERILLDPFPVPALFRATMIIECHDFLDRSITPLLIERFRNSHDVFMVREGARDPNAVGFLATLNSLDRWIAVCEFRPETMHWLYCRPRQGT
;
A
#
# COMPACT_ATOMS: atom_id res chain seq x y z
N MET A 1 -5.72 0.87 -41.23
CA MET A 1 -6.17 2.25 -40.92
C MET A 1 -7.67 2.15 -40.63
N VAL A 2 -8.06 1.92 -39.37
CA VAL A 2 -9.46 1.84 -38.96
C VAL A 2 -9.87 3.22 -38.50
N GLN A 3 -10.66 3.89 -39.32
CA GLN A 3 -11.18 5.21 -39.07
C GLN A 3 -12.33 5.07 -38.07
N PHE A 4 -12.10 5.41 -36.80
CA PHE A 4 -13.18 5.57 -35.81
C PHE A 4 -13.99 6.81 -36.19
N CYS A 5 -15.09 6.61 -36.89
CA CYS A 5 -16.15 7.61 -36.99
C CYS A 5 -16.82 7.75 -35.63
N ILE A 6 -16.45 8.77 -34.88
CA ILE A 6 -17.25 9.22 -33.74
C ILE A 6 -18.51 9.87 -34.32
N LYS A 7 -19.59 9.12 -34.44
CA LYS A 7 -20.90 9.69 -34.63
C LYS A 7 -21.31 10.39 -33.35
N ASN A 8 -21.33 11.73 -33.40
CA ASN A 8 -21.94 12.58 -32.38
C ASN A 8 -23.45 12.32 -32.34
N SER A 9 -23.89 11.38 -31.52
CA SER A 9 -25.28 11.33 -31.09
C SER A 9 -25.29 11.53 -29.57
N TRP A 10 -25.41 12.78 -29.16
CA TRP A 10 -25.64 13.20 -27.77
C TRP A 10 -27.09 12.96 -27.33
N GLU A 11 -27.76 11.95 -27.86
CA GLU A 11 -28.98 11.40 -27.32
C GLU A 11 -28.64 10.19 -26.41
N MET A 12 -27.96 10.49 -25.34
CA MET A 12 -27.96 9.55 -24.20
C MET A 12 -29.30 9.69 -23.50
N ASN A 13 -30.20 8.72 -23.73
CA ASN A 13 -31.36 8.51 -22.87
C ASN A 13 -30.86 8.49 -21.42
N ALA A 14 -31.50 9.30 -20.59
CA ALA A 14 -31.09 9.72 -19.25
C ALA A 14 -30.87 8.55 -18.27
N LEU A 15 -29.76 7.84 -18.41
CA LEU A 15 -29.09 7.26 -17.25
C LEU A 15 -28.69 8.44 -16.36
N SER A 16 -29.06 8.40 -15.08
CA SER A 16 -28.56 9.42 -14.16
C SER A 16 -27.03 9.46 -14.28
N ILE A 17 -26.41 10.61 -14.08
CA ILE A 17 -24.93 10.74 -14.09
C ILE A 17 -24.31 9.70 -13.16
N SER A 18 -24.93 9.43 -12.00
CA SER A 18 -24.52 8.39 -11.05
C SER A 18 -24.46 7.01 -11.70
N THR A 19 -25.51 6.59 -12.42
CA THR A 19 -25.54 5.27 -13.08
C THR A 19 -24.50 5.17 -14.20
N ALA A 20 -24.27 6.27 -14.95
CA ALA A 20 -23.25 6.30 -15.99
C ALA A 20 -21.84 6.15 -15.40
N LEU A 21 -21.57 6.78 -14.26
CA LEU A 21 -20.28 6.66 -13.55
C LEU A 21 -20.08 5.27 -12.99
N GLU A 22 -21.10 4.65 -12.41
CA GLU A 22 -21.04 3.25 -11.95
C GLU A 22 -20.74 2.28 -13.10
N VAL A 23 -21.39 2.44 -14.24
CA VAL A 23 -21.13 1.63 -15.43
C VAL A 23 -19.70 1.81 -15.91
N ALA A 24 -19.21 3.06 -15.96
CA ALA A 24 -17.84 3.35 -16.37
C ALA A 24 -16.81 2.74 -15.38
N PHE A 25 -17.05 2.88 -14.08
CA PHE A 25 -16.19 2.31 -13.04
C PHE A 25 -16.14 0.78 -13.10
N ASN A 26 -17.30 0.12 -13.21
CA ASN A 26 -17.37 -1.33 -13.35
C ASN A 26 -16.71 -1.80 -14.65
N GLY A 27 -16.89 -1.06 -15.75
CA GLY A 27 -16.20 -1.33 -17.01
C GLY A 27 -14.68 -1.25 -16.87
N ALA A 28 -14.18 -0.25 -16.15
CA ALA A 28 -12.76 -0.11 -15.86
C ALA A 28 -12.21 -1.26 -14.99
N LEU A 29 -12.95 -1.71 -13.97
CA LEU A 29 -12.57 -2.86 -13.14
C LEU A 29 -12.55 -4.18 -13.94
N ILE A 30 -13.53 -4.39 -14.84
CA ILE A 30 -13.52 -5.57 -15.72
C ILE A 30 -12.28 -5.52 -16.62
N ARG A 31 -12.02 -4.36 -17.23
CA ARG A 31 -10.86 -4.20 -18.11
C ARG A 31 -9.54 -4.36 -17.36
N TYR A 32 -9.45 -3.85 -16.15
CA TYR A 32 -8.30 -4.06 -15.27
C TYR A 32 -8.01 -5.55 -15.04
N ARG A 33 -9.06 -6.36 -14.75
CA ARG A 33 -8.90 -7.81 -14.56
C ARG A 33 -8.37 -8.49 -15.83
N GLU A 34 -8.89 -8.13 -17.01
CA GLU A 34 -8.38 -8.65 -18.28
C GLU A 34 -6.90 -8.28 -18.51
N LEU A 35 -6.49 -7.06 -18.13
CA LEU A 35 -5.11 -6.62 -18.21
C LEU A 35 -4.20 -7.39 -17.23
N LEU A 36 -4.66 -7.60 -16.00
CA LEU A 36 -3.96 -8.41 -15.00
C LEU A 36 -3.81 -9.86 -15.48
N ASP A 37 -4.90 -10.48 -15.97
CA ASP A 37 -4.86 -11.84 -16.52
C ASP A 37 -3.90 -11.93 -17.72
N GLY A 38 -3.92 -10.94 -18.60
CA GLY A 38 -3.01 -10.83 -19.73
C GLY A 38 -1.54 -10.66 -19.31
N PHE A 39 -1.28 -9.98 -18.20
CA PHE A 39 0.05 -9.89 -17.58
C PHE A 39 0.47 -11.25 -17.02
N LEU A 40 -0.38 -11.87 -16.19
CA LEU A 40 -0.09 -13.13 -15.50
C LEU A 40 0.02 -14.34 -16.46
N ALA A 41 -0.53 -14.24 -17.66
CA ALA A 41 -0.36 -15.25 -18.70
C ALA A 41 1.05 -15.25 -19.30
N ARG A 42 1.81 -14.16 -19.17
CA ARG A 42 3.14 -13.97 -19.79
C ARG A 42 4.24 -13.77 -18.77
N HIS A 43 3.91 -13.44 -17.54
CA HIS A 43 4.84 -13.13 -16.47
C HIS A 43 4.45 -13.86 -15.19
N GLU A 44 5.46 -14.17 -14.38
CA GLU A 44 5.24 -14.60 -13.01
C GLU A 44 4.78 -13.42 -12.14
N THR A 45 4.33 -13.71 -10.92
CA THR A 45 3.91 -12.69 -9.95
C THR A 45 5.10 -11.96 -9.30
N VAL A 46 6.10 -11.63 -10.09
CA VAL A 46 7.31 -10.93 -9.65
C VAL A 46 7.17 -9.44 -9.89
N VAL A 47 7.39 -8.64 -8.86
CA VAL A 47 7.41 -7.18 -8.93
C VAL A 47 8.55 -6.73 -9.84
N GLN A 48 8.22 -5.96 -10.89
CA GLN A 48 9.16 -5.64 -11.97
C GLN A 48 10.08 -4.45 -11.66
N ALA A 49 9.62 -3.51 -10.86
CA ALA A 49 10.33 -2.25 -10.60
C ALA A 49 10.05 -1.75 -9.17
N GLY A 50 10.54 -0.55 -8.84
CA GLY A 50 10.35 0.09 -7.55
C GLY A 50 11.19 -0.52 -6.43
N PRO A 51 10.94 -0.11 -5.17
CA PRO A 51 11.74 -0.53 -4.01
C PRO A 51 11.78 -2.04 -3.80
N PHE A 52 10.69 -2.73 -4.18
CA PHE A 52 10.56 -4.17 -3.97
C PHE A 52 10.72 -4.99 -5.25
N ALA A 53 11.43 -4.49 -6.26
CA ALA A 53 11.75 -5.26 -7.46
C ALA A 53 12.28 -6.67 -7.11
N GLY A 54 11.72 -7.68 -7.77
CA GLY A 54 12.03 -9.09 -7.50
C GLY A 54 11.25 -9.73 -6.35
N LEU A 55 10.35 -9.00 -5.65
CA LEU A 55 9.39 -9.60 -4.72
C LEU A 55 8.42 -10.50 -5.48
N VAL A 56 8.23 -11.72 -5.01
CA VAL A 56 7.26 -12.67 -5.57
C VAL A 56 5.97 -12.60 -4.75
N LEU A 57 4.88 -12.17 -5.35
CA LEU A 57 3.57 -12.12 -4.70
C LEU A 57 2.82 -13.45 -4.90
N SER A 58 1.91 -13.78 -3.98
CA SER A 58 0.94 -14.85 -4.23
C SER A 58 0.04 -14.50 -5.42
N ARG A 59 -0.41 -15.52 -6.16
CA ARG A 59 -1.45 -15.32 -7.19
C ARG A 59 -2.84 -15.04 -6.59
N ARG A 60 -3.02 -15.35 -5.31
CA ARG A 60 -4.23 -15.02 -4.55
C ARG A 60 -4.15 -13.57 -4.07
N THR A 61 -5.28 -12.92 -4.00
CA THR A 61 -5.41 -11.55 -3.51
C THR A 61 -6.34 -11.53 -2.30
N SER A 62 -6.10 -10.65 -1.35
CA SER A 62 -6.93 -10.52 -0.14
C SER A 62 -8.04 -9.47 -0.27
N TRP A 63 -7.86 -8.48 -1.15
CA TRP A 63 -8.75 -7.31 -1.31
C TRP A 63 -9.31 -7.17 -2.74
N GLY A 64 -9.66 -8.27 -3.39
CA GLY A 64 -10.25 -8.23 -4.74
C GLY A 64 -9.27 -7.91 -5.88
N GLY A 65 -8.00 -7.69 -5.59
CA GLY A 65 -6.91 -7.57 -6.56
C GLY A 65 -6.86 -6.27 -7.34
N GLY A 66 -7.54 -5.21 -6.89
CA GLY A 66 -7.55 -3.91 -7.59
C GLY A 66 -6.19 -3.19 -7.62
N ASP A 67 -5.25 -3.58 -6.78
CA ASP A 67 -3.91 -3.03 -6.64
C ASP A 67 -2.79 -4.00 -7.10
N MET A 68 -3.15 -5.23 -7.47
CA MET A 68 -2.18 -6.28 -7.83
C MET A 68 -1.32 -5.89 -9.04
N LEU A 69 -1.91 -5.32 -10.08
CA LEU A 69 -1.16 -4.94 -11.27
C LEU A 69 -0.21 -3.75 -11.00
N PRO A 70 -0.62 -2.65 -10.33
CA PRO A 70 0.32 -1.63 -9.86
C PRO A 70 1.47 -2.17 -9.01
N LYS A 71 1.22 -3.13 -8.11
CA LYS A 71 2.26 -3.80 -7.31
C LYS A 71 3.23 -4.57 -8.21
N LEU A 72 2.72 -5.39 -9.13
CA LEU A 72 3.55 -6.16 -10.08
C LEU A 72 4.36 -5.26 -11.01
N LEU A 73 3.78 -4.15 -11.48
CA LEU A 73 4.49 -3.17 -12.29
C LEU A 73 5.51 -2.35 -11.49
N GLY A 74 5.41 -2.34 -10.15
CA GLY A 74 6.30 -1.61 -9.26
C GLY A 74 5.99 -0.12 -9.16
N VAL A 75 4.73 0.26 -9.41
CA VAL A 75 4.24 1.65 -9.33
C VAL A 75 3.24 1.88 -8.20
N TYR A 76 2.89 0.83 -7.46
CA TYR A 76 1.99 0.91 -6.30
C TYR A 76 2.56 1.86 -5.26
N GLU A 77 1.74 2.82 -4.83
CA GLU A 77 2.09 3.85 -3.85
C GLU A 77 3.48 4.46 -4.10
N SER A 78 3.74 4.80 -5.37
CA SER A 78 5.07 5.28 -5.80
C SER A 78 5.53 6.55 -5.08
N GLU A 79 4.59 7.31 -4.48
CA GLU A 79 4.85 8.47 -3.63
C GLU A 79 5.62 8.09 -2.36
N LEU A 80 5.46 6.86 -1.87
CA LEU A 80 6.14 6.34 -0.69
C LEU A 80 7.54 5.79 -0.98
N HIS A 81 7.90 5.60 -2.25
CA HIS A 81 9.22 5.05 -2.61
C HIS A 81 10.39 5.81 -1.98
N PRO A 82 10.41 7.16 -1.95
CA PRO A 82 11.48 7.89 -1.25
C PRO A 82 11.54 7.58 0.25
N ALA A 83 10.38 7.51 0.93
CA ALA A 83 10.31 7.18 2.34
C ALA A 83 10.77 5.73 2.62
N LEU A 84 10.40 4.79 1.76
CA LEU A 84 10.86 3.39 1.85
C LEU A 84 12.37 3.27 1.67
N HIS A 85 12.97 4.00 0.72
CA HIS A 85 14.42 4.05 0.55
C HIS A 85 15.12 4.62 1.80
N GLU A 86 14.55 5.67 2.39
CA GLU A 86 15.07 6.23 3.64
C GLU A 86 14.99 5.21 4.78
N ILE A 87 13.85 4.52 4.94
CA ILE A 87 13.67 3.45 5.94
C ILE A 87 14.70 2.33 5.77
N VAL A 88 14.95 1.89 4.54
CA VAL A 88 16.00 0.90 4.28
C VAL A 88 17.37 1.41 4.71
N GLY A 89 17.68 2.69 4.44
CA GLY A 89 18.93 3.35 4.87
C GLY A 89 19.08 3.47 6.39
N LEU A 90 17.97 3.56 7.14
CA LEU A 90 17.98 3.56 8.61
C LEU A 90 18.38 2.21 9.21
N GLN A 91 18.32 1.13 8.44
CA GLN A 91 18.61 -0.23 8.90
C GLN A 91 17.80 -0.60 10.16
N PRO A 92 16.46 -0.59 10.11
CA PRO A 92 15.61 -0.90 11.24
C PRO A 92 15.86 -2.32 11.75
N ASP A 93 15.62 -2.53 13.04
CA ASP A 93 15.69 -3.84 13.71
C ASP A 93 14.32 -4.51 13.79
N ILE A 94 13.25 -3.74 13.80
CA ILE A 94 11.88 -4.23 13.78
C ILE A 94 10.99 -3.42 12.84
N LEU A 95 10.08 -4.12 12.17
CA LEU A 95 8.93 -3.55 11.49
C LEU A 95 7.65 -4.09 12.14
N VAL A 96 6.74 -3.21 12.49
CA VAL A 96 5.34 -3.55 12.77
C VAL A 96 4.49 -3.01 11.64
N ASN A 97 3.89 -3.91 10.85
CA ASN A 97 2.97 -3.54 9.77
C ASN A 97 1.54 -3.91 10.17
N ILE A 98 0.68 -2.92 10.29
CA ILE A 98 -0.73 -3.03 10.69
C ILE A 98 -1.58 -2.81 9.44
N GLY A 99 -2.40 -3.80 9.05
CA GLY A 99 -3.02 -3.89 7.74
C GLY A 99 -2.02 -4.43 6.70
N ALA A 100 -1.53 -5.65 6.94
CA ALA A 100 -0.45 -6.21 6.11
C ALA A 100 -0.93 -6.80 4.79
N ALA A 101 -2.23 -7.02 4.63
CA ALA A 101 -2.84 -7.63 3.45
C ALA A 101 -2.08 -8.88 2.97
N GLU A 102 -1.68 -8.95 1.71
CA GLU A 102 -0.87 -10.04 1.13
C GLU A 102 0.62 -9.99 1.48
N GLY A 103 1.07 -9.01 2.26
CA GLY A 103 2.45 -8.92 2.74
C GLY A 103 3.40 -8.10 1.87
N TYR A 104 2.90 -7.20 1.02
CA TYR A 104 3.74 -6.37 0.13
C TYR A 104 4.85 -5.64 0.88
N TYR A 105 4.52 -4.90 1.94
CA TYR A 105 5.50 -4.16 2.75
C TYR A 105 6.37 -5.06 3.63
N PRO A 106 5.82 -5.95 4.49
CA PRO A 106 6.64 -6.67 5.44
C PRO A 106 7.54 -7.68 4.76
N VAL A 107 7.09 -8.35 3.69
CA VAL A 107 7.92 -9.28 2.92
C VAL A 107 8.93 -8.54 2.07
N GLY A 108 8.52 -7.43 1.42
CA GLY A 108 9.41 -6.58 0.63
C GLY A 108 10.60 -6.07 1.44
N LEU A 109 10.34 -5.50 2.63
CA LEU A 109 11.39 -5.01 3.53
C LEU A 109 12.24 -6.14 4.13
N ALA A 110 11.64 -7.29 4.49
CA ALA A 110 12.38 -8.44 4.99
C ALA A 110 13.36 -9.02 3.94
N ARG A 111 13.03 -8.93 2.64
CA ARG A 111 13.95 -9.34 1.57
C ARG A 111 15.14 -8.39 1.44
N LEU A 112 14.91 -7.09 1.58
CA LEU A 112 15.96 -6.08 1.47
C LEU A 112 16.88 -6.05 2.69
N LEU A 113 16.36 -6.40 3.88
CA LEU A 113 17.03 -6.29 5.16
C LEU A 113 17.07 -7.66 5.86
N PRO A 114 18.15 -8.46 5.69
CA PRO A 114 18.21 -9.84 6.19
C PRO A 114 18.13 -10.00 7.72
N TRP A 115 18.37 -8.93 8.47
CA TRP A 115 18.27 -8.92 9.95
C TRP A 115 16.92 -8.43 10.46
N LEU A 116 16.08 -7.82 9.60
CA LEU A 116 14.82 -7.21 10.00
C LEU A 116 13.81 -8.27 10.45
N ARG A 117 13.24 -8.06 11.63
CA ARG A 117 12.10 -8.83 12.12
C ARG A 117 10.82 -8.06 11.83
N CYS A 118 9.92 -8.68 11.08
CA CYS A 118 8.67 -8.07 10.68
C CYS A 118 7.50 -8.73 11.42
N HIS A 119 6.66 -7.92 12.05
CA HIS A 119 5.40 -8.36 12.65
C HIS A 119 4.25 -7.80 11.79
N ALA A 120 3.62 -8.69 11.03
CA ALA A 120 2.54 -8.37 10.09
C ALA A 120 1.19 -8.67 10.72
N PHE A 121 0.36 -7.65 10.90
CA PHE A 121 -0.96 -7.74 11.49
C PHE A 121 -2.04 -7.54 10.43
N ASP A 122 -3.03 -8.43 10.41
CA ASP A 122 -4.23 -8.27 9.61
C ASP A 122 -5.40 -9.00 10.26
N ILE A 123 -6.57 -8.36 10.33
CA ILE A 123 -7.76 -8.96 10.94
C ILE A 123 -8.38 -10.03 10.05
N ALA A 124 -8.21 -9.93 8.72
CA ALA A 124 -8.77 -10.86 7.76
C ALA A 124 -7.95 -12.15 7.71
N ALA A 125 -8.58 -13.28 7.97
CA ALA A 125 -7.91 -14.59 7.94
C ALA A 125 -7.36 -14.93 6.55
N GLU A 126 -8.05 -14.50 5.49
CA GLU A 126 -7.62 -14.68 4.11
C GLU A 126 -6.34 -13.88 3.82
N ALA A 127 -6.28 -12.60 4.22
CA ALA A 127 -5.08 -11.78 4.08
C ALA A 127 -3.87 -12.43 4.76
N ARG A 128 -4.05 -12.90 6.00
CA ARG A 128 -2.99 -13.64 6.71
C ARG A 128 -2.56 -14.93 6.01
N SER A 129 -3.49 -15.64 5.36
CA SER A 129 -3.19 -16.84 4.58
C SER A 129 -2.35 -16.50 3.35
N VAL A 130 -2.73 -15.46 2.60
CA VAL A 130 -2.01 -14.98 1.43
C VAL A 130 -0.64 -14.43 1.82
N CYS A 131 -0.55 -13.67 2.91
CA CYS A 131 0.72 -13.17 3.44
C CYS A 131 1.69 -14.31 3.78
N ARG A 132 1.23 -15.41 4.41
CA ARG A 132 2.07 -16.60 4.66
C ARG A 132 2.61 -17.20 3.37
N GLU A 133 1.78 -17.32 2.35
CA GLU A 133 2.19 -17.81 1.04
C GLU A 133 3.28 -16.90 0.44
N THR A 134 3.08 -15.58 0.49
CA THR A 134 4.08 -14.60 0.04
C THR A 134 5.39 -14.73 0.82
N THR A 135 5.38 -14.97 2.15
CA THR A 135 6.61 -15.17 2.93
C THR A 135 7.38 -16.40 2.47
N VAL A 136 6.68 -17.50 2.17
CA VAL A 136 7.30 -18.75 1.69
C VAL A 136 7.92 -18.57 0.31
N LEU A 137 7.20 -17.92 -0.61
CA LEU A 137 7.67 -17.63 -1.97
C LEU A 137 8.96 -16.79 -1.98
N ASN A 138 9.19 -16.01 -0.93
CA ASN A 138 10.35 -15.13 -0.80
C ASN A 138 11.41 -15.62 0.21
N HIS A 139 11.22 -16.79 0.80
CA HIS A 139 12.17 -17.39 1.76
C HIS A 139 12.45 -16.50 3.00
N VAL A 140 11.39 -15.84 3.54
CA VAL A 140 11.49 -14.94 4.70
C VAL A 140 10.55 -15.35 5.84
N GLN A 141 9.99 -16.54 5.81
CA GLN A 141 9.02 -17.04 6.78
C GLN A 141 9.59 -17.17 8.22
N ASP A 142 10.89 -17.17 8.37
CA ASP A 142 11.61 -17.19 9.65
C ASP A 142 11.71 -15.80 10.31
N ARG A 143 11.44 -14.73 9.55
CA ARG A 143 11.58 -13.34 9.99
C ARG A 143 10.31 -12.52 9.88
N VAL A 144 9.28 -13.01 9.21
CA VAL A 144 7.96 -12.36 9.08
C VAL A 144 6.94 -13.15 9.91
N PHE A 145 6.55 -12.58 11.04
CA PHE A 145 5.60 -13.15 12.00
C PHE A 145 4.21 -12.59 11.74
N ILE A 146 3.24 -13.47 11.43
CA ILE A 146 1.90 -13.06 10.99
C ILE A 146 0.91 -13.23 12.13
N HIS A 147 0.20 -12.14 12.45
CA HIS A 147 -0.70 -12.01 13.58
C HIS A 147 -2.12 -11.61 13.14
N GLY A 148 -3.08 -11.73 14.05
CA GLY A 148 -4.44 -11.22 13.87
C GLY A 148 -4.56 -9.74 14.19
N THR A 149 -5.29 -9.42 15.26
CA THR A 149 -5.49 -8.03 15.70
C THR A 149 -4.24 -7.47 16.40
N CYS A 150 -3.90 -6.23 16.10
CA CYS A 150 -2.93 -5.44 16.86
C CYS A 150 -3.67 -4.61 17.92
N ASP A 151 -3.13 -4.55 19.14
CA ASP A 151 -3.59 -3.69 20.21
C ASP A 151 -2.44 -2.91 20.85
N HIS A 152 -2.75 -1.95 21.71
CA HIS A 152 -1.74 -1.11 22.36
C HIS A 152 -0.70 -1.90 23.17
N PRO A 153 -1.09 -2.89 24.03
CA PRO A 153 -0.12 -3.69 24.76
C PRO A 153 0.84 -4.46 23.85
N THR A 154 0.32 -5.05 22.77
CA THR A 154 1.11 -5.78 21.78
C THR A 154 2.07 -4.84 21.05
N LEU A 155 1.57 -3.70 20.57
CA LEU A 155 2.36 -2.70 19.87
C LEU A 155 3.48 -2.16 20.78
N GLN A 156 3.17 -1.80 22.02
CA GLN A 156 4.16 -1.35 22.99
C GLN A 156 5.22 -2.44 23.26
N THR A 157 4.80 -3.68 23.46
CA THR A 157 5.71 -4.80 23.75
C THR A 157 6.70 -5.03 22.62
N LEU A 158 6.25 -4.94 21.38
CA LEU A 158 7.09 -5.12 20.20
C LEU A 158 8.07 -3.96 20.00
N LEU A 159 7.59 -2.72 20.14
CA LEU A 159 8.40 -1.53 19.85
C LEU A 159 9.34 -1.16 20.99
N ALA A 160 9.00 -1.45 22.26
CA ALA A 160 9.76 -0.99 23.42
C ALA A 160 11.24 -1.45 23.42
N PRO A 161 11.61 -2.69 23.09
CA PRO A 161 13.00 -3.14 23.08
C PRO A 161 13.77 -2.70 21.83
N ALA A 162 13.09 -2.25 20.78
CA ALA A 162 13.71 -1.95 19.50
C ALA A 162 14.59 -0.70 19.54
N VAL A 163 15.69 -0.70 18.80
CA VAL A 163 16.61 0.44 18.66
C VAL A 163 16.13 1.40 17.57
N ARG A 164 15.68 0.87 16.45
CA ARG A 164 15.21 1.62 15.29
C ARG A 164 13.86 1.04 14.82
N PRO A 165 12.79 1.24 15.60
CA PRO A 165 11.48 0.71 15.26
C PRO A 165 10.87 1.44 14.06
N VAL A 166 10.23 0.66 13.19
CA VAL A 166 9.42 1.16 12.08
C VAL A 166 8.00 0.65 12.22
N VAL A 167 7.03 1.53 11.96
CA VAL A 167 5.60 1.19 11.88
C VAL A 167 5.09 1.59 10.50
N ILE A 168 4.44 0.66 9.80
CA ILE A 168 3.64 0.94 8.61
C ILE A 168 2.20 0.60 8.98
N CYS A 169 1.31 1.58 8.91
CA CYS A 169 -0.07 1.44 9.35
C CYS A 169 -1.02 1.86 8.23
N ASP A 170 -1.82 0.90 7.79
CA ASP A 170 -2.88 1.01 6.80
C ASP A 170 -4.00 0.08 7.28
N CYS A 171 -4.95 0.61 8.08
CA CYS A 171 -5.90 -0.22 8.81
C CYS A 171 -7.32 0.37 8.85
N GLU A 172 -7.73 1.02 7.77
CA GLU A 172 -9.11 1.38 7.46
C GLU A 172 -9.80 2.17 8.59
N GLY A 173 -9.11 3.22 9.10
CA GLY A 173 -9.64 4.14 10.08
C GLY A 173 -9.28 3.83 11.54
N ALA A 174 -8.64 2.70 11.83
CA ALA A 174 -8.20 2.36 13.19
C ALA A 174 -6.89 3.09 13.60
N GLU A 175 -6.21 3.79 12.69
CA GLU A 175 -4.97 4.56 12.92
C GLU A 175 -5.13 5.54 14.08
N ARG A 176 -6.28 6.23 14.14
CA ARG A 176 -6.58 7.20 15.20
C ARG A 176 -6.62 6.58 16.60
N ILE A 177 -6.96 5.30 16.70
CA ILE A 177 -7.02 4.58 17.97
C ILE A 177 -5.65 3.96 18.27
N LEU A 178 -5.11 3.20 17.34
CA LEU A 178 -3.89 2.39 17.56
C LEU A 178 -2.62 3.24 17.73
N LEU A 179 -2.51 4.35 16.99
CA LEU A 179 -1.31 5.19 17.01
C LEU A 179 -1.45 6.30 18.06
N ASP A 180 -1.71 5.90 19.30
CA ASP A 180 -1.75 6.79 20.46
C ASP A 180 -0.47 6.61 21.31
N PRO A 181 0.39 7.64 21.40
CA PRO A 181 1.62 7.55 22.16
C PRO A 181 1.42 7.53 23.68
N PHE A 182 0.22 7.83 24.19
CA PHE A 182 -0.04 7.75 25.62
C PHE A 182 -0.02 6.30 26.14
N PRO A 183 -0.79 5.34 25.56
CA PRO A 183 -0.68 3.93 25.90
C PRO A 183 0.53 3.24 25.24
N VAL A 184 1.14 3.84 24.19
CA VAL A 184 2.27 3.27 23.45
C VAL A 184 3.42 4.29 23.34
N PRO A 185 4.12 4.61 24.46
CA PRO A 185 5.23 5.59 24.44
C PRO A 185 6.35 5.27 23.44
N ALA A 186 6.51 4.00 23.07
CA ALA A 186 7.50 3.58 22.08
C ALA A 186 7.28 4.21 20.70
N LEU A 187 6.07 4.67 20.39
CA LEU A 187 5.77 5.40 19.14
C LEU A 187 6.56 6.71 19.02
N PHE A 188 6.93 7.36 20.14
CA PHE A 188 7.71 8.61 20.09
C PHE A 188 9.08 8.48 19.40
N ARG A 189 9.59 7.29 19.25
CA ARG A 189 10.89 7.02 18.60
C ARG A 189 10.79 6.12 17.36
N ALA A 190 9.56 5.79 16.94
CA ALA A 190 9.33 4.98 15.75
C ALA A 190 9.30 5.83 14.49
N THR A 191 9.99 5.43 13.44
CA THR A 191 9.72 5.96 12.11
C THR A 191 8.42 5.36 11.61
N MET A 192 7.50 6.19 11.10
CA MET A 192 6.17 5.71 10.75
C MET A 192 5.75 6.15 9.35
N ILE A 193 5.12 5.25 8.60
CA ILE A 193 4.29 5.55 7.43
C ILE A 193 2.86 5.20 7.81
N ILE A 194 1.95 6.16 7.69
CA ILE A 194 0.56 6.01 8.12
C ILE A 194 -0.34 6.42 6.97
N GLU A 195 -1.10 5.50 6.40
CA GLU A 195 -2.19 5.84 5.48
C GLU A 195 -3.33 6.48 6.25
N CYS A 196 -3.79 7.64 5.78
CA CYS A 196 -4.83 8.40 6.47
C CYS A 196 -6.17 8.18 5.78
N HIS A 197 -7.08 7.47 6.45
CA HIS A 197 -8.41 7.17 5.92
C HIS A 197 -9.42 8.30 6.24
N ASP A 198 -9.07 9.53 5.86
CA ASP A 198 -9.91 10.70 6.13
C ASP A 198 -11.28 10.64 5.45
N PHE A 199 -11.45 9.84 4.41
CA PHE A 199 -12.77 9.61 3.80
C PHE A 199 -13.72 8.83 4.75
N LEU A 200 -13.19 8.09 5.71
CA LEU A 200 -13.96 7.45 6.78
C LEU A 200 -14.16 8.38 7.99
N ASP A 201 -13.11 9.12 8.37
CA ASP A 201 -13.16 10.06 9.50
C ASP A 201 -12.17 11.22 9.28
N ARG A 202 -12.68 12.39 8.92
CA ARG A 202 -11.89 13.62 8.66
C ARG A 202 -11.04 14.10 9.83
N SER A 203 -11.17 13.50 11.01
CA SER A 203 -10.35 13.84 12.18
C SER A 203 -9.04 13.07 12.27
N ILE A 204 -8.81 12.04 11.45
CA ILE A 204 -7.64 11.16 11.53
C ILE A 204 -6.35 11.97 11.34
N THR A 205 -6.19 12.61 10.21
CA THR A 205 -4.97 13.36 9.89
C THR A 205 -4.69 14.49 10.89
N PRO A 206 -5.63 15.40 11.22
CA PRO A 206 -5.35 16.43 12.21
C PRO A 206 -4.94 15.88 13.57
N LEU A 207 -5.58 14.81 14.02
CA LEU A 207 -5.28 14.17 15.31
C LEU A 207 -3.87 13.56 15.31
N LEU A 208 -3.49 12.84 14.27
CA LEU A 208 -2.17 12.22 14.17
C LEU A 208 -1.05 13.27 14.09
N ILE A 209 -1.26 14.34 13.32
CA ILE A 209 -0.31 15.47 13.27
C ILE A 209 -0.14 16.07 14.66
N GLU A 210 -1.24 16.34 15.38
CA GLU A 210 -1.19 16.91 16.73
C GLU A 210 -0.42 16.01 17.71
N ARG A 211 -0.63 14.70 17.65
CA ARG A 211 0.05 13.71 18.50
C ARG A 211 1.57 13.70 18.28
N PHE A 212 2.00 13.83 17.05
CA PHE A 212 3.40 13.57 16.68
C PHE A 212 4.23 14.82 16.37
N ARG A 213 3.63 15.99 16.16
CA ARG A 213 4.33 17.23 15.77
C ARG A 213 5.46 17.67 16.69
N ASN A 214 5.41 17.29 17.96
CA ASN A 214 6.42 17.69 18.94
C ASN A 214 7.62 16.71 18.98
N SER A 215 7.40 15.44 18.64
CA SER A 215 8.40 14.37 18.68
C SER A 215 8.94 13.98 17.31
N HIS A 216 8.22 14.31 16.24
CA HIS A 216 8.57 13.94 14.88
C HIS A 216 8.57 15.13 13.93
N ASP A 217 9.37 15.01 12.87
CA ASP A 217 9.14 15.74 11.64
C ASP A 217 8.05 14.97 10.87
N VAL A 218 6.89 15.61 10.70
CA VAL A 218 5.72 15.00 10.06
C VAL A 218 5.58 15.55 8.65
N PHE A 219 5.70 14.68 7.65
CA PHE A 219 5.55 15.00 6.24
C PHE A 219 4.26 14.40 5.70
N MET A 220 3.42 15.23 5.09
CA MET A 220 2.27 14.75 4.37
C MET A 220 2.69 14.39 2.94
N VAL A 221 2.57 13.13 2.60
CA VAL A 221 2.79 12.59 1.25
C VAL A 221 1.43 12.41 0.61
N ARG A 222 1.17 13.11 -0.49
CA ARG A 222 -0.11 13.03 -1.21
C ARG A 222 -0.01 12.09 -2.39
N GLU A 223 -1.09 11.37 -2.65
CA GLU A 223 -1.24 10.60 -3.88
C GLU A 223 -1.00 11.49 -5.10
N GLY A 224 -0.22 10.98 -6.06
CA GLY A 224 0.10 11.61 -7.32
C GLY A 224 -0.28 10.75 -8.53
N ALA A 225 -0.10 11.30 -9.71
CA ALA A 225 -0.33 10.56 -10.93
C ALA A 225 0.83 9.58 -11.19
N ARG A 226 0.51 8.34 -11.58
CA ARG A 226 1.49 7.40 -12.14
C ARG A 226 1.73 7.76 -13.61
N ASP A 227 2.96 7.70 -14.06
CA ASP A 227 3.25 7.78 -15.49
C ASP A 227 3.19 6.39 -16.14
N PRO A 228 2.09 6.04 -16.81
CA PRO A 228 1.97 4.73 -17.43
C PRO A 228 2.92 4.55 -18.63
N ASN A 229 3.50 5.63 -19.16
CA ASN A 229 4.43 5.58 -20.28
C ASN A 229 5.85 5.20 -19.83
N ALA A 230 6.16 5.39 -18.54
CA ALA A 230 7.43 4.93 -17.95
C ALA A 230 7.50 3.40 -17.77
N VAL A 231 6.36 2.69 -17.89
CA VAL A 231 6.28 1.24 -17.68
C VAL A 231 6.36 0.51 -19.00
N GLY A 232 7.51 -0.15 -19.28
CA GLY A 232 7.78 -0.78 -20.57
C GLY A 232 6.73 -1.82 -21.01
N PHE A 233 6.18 -2.61 -20.08
CA PHE A 233 5.10 -3.57 -20.37
C PHE A 233 3.87 -2.90 -21.00
N LEU A 234 3.56 -1.65 -20.62
CA LEU A 234 2.37 -0.94 -21.08
C LEU A 234 2.53 -0.28 -22.44
N ALA A 235 3.76 -0.21 -22.99
CA ALA A 235 4.06 0.55 -24.20
C ALA A 235 3.25 0.11 -25.45
N THR A 236 2.81 -1.15 -25.50
CA THR A 236 2.03 -1.70 -26.63
C THR A 236 0.52 -1.56 -26.44
N LEU A 237 0.06 -1.12 -25.26
CA LEU A 237 -1.35 -0.96 -24.98
C LEU A 237 -1.87 0.41 -25.47
N ASN A 238 -3.18 0.50 -25.74
CA ASN A 238 -3.81 1.78 -26.01
C ASN A 238 -3.77 2.69 -24.77
N SER A 239 -4.03 3.99 -24.93
CA SER A 239 -3.89 4.96 -23.85
C SER A 239 -4.80 4.67 -22.65
N LEU A 240 -6.05 4.27 -22.87
CA LEU A 240 -6.99 3.96 -21.78
C LEU A 240 -6.52 2.76 -20.95
N ASP A 241 -6.11 1.69 -21.61
CA ASP A 241 -5.59 0.49 -20.94
C ASP A 241 -4.34 0.80 -20.10
N ARG A 242 -3.45 1.68 -20.59
CA ARG A 242 -2.27 2.11 -19.84
C ARG A 242 -2.66 2.81 -18.52
N TRP A 243 -3.65 3.71 -18.56
CA TRP A 243 -4.14 4.39 -17.36
C TRP A 243 -4.86 3.43 -16.40
N ILE A 244 -5.69 2.53 -16.93
CA ILE A 244 -6.37 1.51 -16.13
C ILE A 244 -5.35 0.58 -15.44
N ALA A 245 -4.28 0.20 -16.12
CA ALA A 245 -3.27 -0.72 -15.59
C ALA A 245 -2.52 -0.17 -14.37
N VAL A 246 -2.38 1.15 -14.24
CA VAL A 246 -1.70 1.79 -13.11
C VAL A 246 -2.67 2.42 -12.08
N CYS A 247 -3.99 2.25 -12.30
CA CYS A 247 -5.02 2.76 -11.40
C CYS A 247 -5.10 1.89 -10.13
N GLU A 248 -5.16 2.54 -8.97
CA GLU A 248 -5.33 1.88 -7.67
C GLU A 248 -6.78 1.96 -7.17
N PHE A 249 -7.70 2.54 -7.97
CA PHE A 249 -9.15 2.62 -7.70
C PHE A 249 -9.51 3.21 -6.33
N ARG A 250 -8.73 4.17 -5.85
CA ARG A 250 -8.95 4.83 -4.57
C ARG A 250 -10.23 5.65 -4.56
N PRO A 251 -10.95 5.76 -3.42
CA PRO A 251 -12.24 6.45 -3.34
C PRO A 251 -12.12 7.98 -3.47
N GLU A 252 -11.00 8.53 -3.02
CA GLU A 252 -10.64 9.96 -3.16
C GLU A 252 -9.11 10.09 -3.21
N THR A 253 -8.58 11.29 -3.39
CA THR A 253 -7.13 11.52 -3.29
C THR A 253 -6.65 11.18 -1.89
N MET A 254 -5.89 10.12 -1.78
CA MET A 254 -5.34 9.63 -0.52
C MET A 254 -4.06 10.38 -0.13
N HIS A 255 -3.69 10.25 1.11
CA HIS A 255 -2.40 10.73 1.59
C HIS A 255 -1.91 9.89 2.77
N TRP A 256 -0.61 9.99 2.98
CA TRP A 256 0.09 9.33 4.08
C TRP A 256 0.79 10.36 4.93
N LEU A 257 0.98 10.06 6.21
CA LEU A 257 1.92 10.77 7.05
C LEU A 257 3.21 9.95 7.16
N TYR A 258 4.32 10.54 6.72
CA TYR A 258 5.65 10.04 6.99
C TYR A 258 6.22 10.77 8.19
N CYS A 259 6.36 10.06 9.32
CA CYS A 259 6.80 10.61 10.60
C CYS A 259 8.21 10.13 10.91
N ARG A 260 9.18 11.06 11.01
CA ARG A 260 10.55 10.79 11.41
C ARG A 260 10.80 11.28 12.82
N PRO A 261 11.24 10.43 13.77
CA PRO A 261 11.53 10.87 15.12
C PRO A 261 12.67 11.89 15.10
N ARG A 262 12.52 12.99 15.87
CA ARG A 262 13.59 13.98 16.06
C ARG A 262 14.67 13.41 16.96
N GLN A 263 15.94 13.67 16.63
CA GLN A 263 17.04 13.26 17.49
C GLN A 263 17.03 14.12 18.76
N GLY A 264 17.01 13.49 19.93
CA GLY A 264 17.17 14.19 21.22
C GLY A 264 15.87 14.58 21.94
N THR A 265 14.72 13.97 21.59
CA THR A 265 13.50 14.05 22.41
C THR A 265 13.35 12.84 23.31
#